data_000c8005d51c20f9e2068a308ca3edda
#
_entry.id   000c8005d51c20f9e2068a308ca3edda
#
_cell.length_a   1.000
_cell.length_b   1.000
_cell.length_c   1.000
_cell.angle_alpha   90.00
_cell.angle_beta   90.00
_cell.angle_gamma   90.00
#
_symmetry.space_group_name_H-M   'P 1'
#
loop_
_entity.id
_entity.type
_entity.pdbx_description
1 polymer ?
#
loop_
_entity_poly.entity_id
_entity_poly.type
_entity_poly.pdbx_seq_one_letter_code
_entity_poly.pdbx_strand_id
1 'polypeptide(L)'
;MFAGHPYRGNPVAVVLDADGLTSQDMQQFAKWTNLSETTFVLPPSTPQADYRVRIFTPTTELPFAGHPTLGTCHAWLGAGGRPATAGVVVQECGAGLVAVREVAAGLAFAAPPLLREGPVDEPLAEHIAALLGLSRAGLVDLAWADNGPGWVAVLLPSAEAVLALRPGVVDLDIGVAGPYPPGSPAAFEVRAFTPAVGPTVEDPVTGSLNASLAKWLLDTGRATAPYVASQGTVLGRQGRVHISRDSDGQIWVGGATHTFISGQVEL
;
A
#
# COMPACT_ATOMS: atom_id res chain seq x y z
N MET A 1 -2.41 8.62 5.50
CA MET A 1 -1.59 8.49 4.29
C MET A 1 -2.47 8.56 3.06
N PHE A 2 -1.93 9.05 1.94
CA PHE A 2 -2.58 9.12 0.63
C PHE A 2 -3.84 9.99 0.52
N ALA A 3 -4.12 10.90 1.42
CA ALA A 3 -5.28 11.79 1.31
C ALA A 3 -4.90 13.23 1.59
N GLY A 4 -5.41 14.16 0.77
CA GLY A 4 -5.25 15.60 0.94
C GLY A 4 -6.16 16.21 2.01
N HIS A 5 -7.09 15.43 2.56
CA HIS A 5 -8.05 15.88 3.59
C HIS A 5 -7.91 15.06 4.87
N PRO A 6 -8.12 15.67 6.05
CA PRO A 6 -8.10 14.98 7.33
C PRO A 6 -9.02 13.76 7.37
N TYR A 7 -8.53 12.66 7.97
CA TYR A 7 -9.27 11.43 8.23
C TYR A 7 -9.80 10.67 7.00
N ARG A 8 -9.34 11.03 5.79
CA ARG A 8 -9.79 10.43 4.53
C ARG A 8 -8.81 9.44 3.90
N GLY A 9 -7.62 9.26 4.49
CA GLY A 9 -6.62 8.30 4.05
C GLY A 9 -6.56 7.04 4.89
N ASN A 10 -5.47 6.29 4.78
CA ASN A 10 -5.16 5.14 5.63
C ASN A 10 -4.32 5.58 6.84
N PRO A 11 -4.75 5.37 8.09
CA PRO A 11 -3.99 5.76 9.27
C PRO A 11 -2.83 4.78 9.53
N VAL A 12 -1.78 5.26 10.18
CA VAL A 12 -0.69 4.46 10.75
C VAL A 12 -0.25 5.09 12.06
N ALA A 13 0.02 4.28 13.06
CA ALA A 13 0.74 4.71 14.26
C ALA A 13 2.25 4.54 14.01
N VAL A 14 3.02 5.57 14.34
CA VAL A 14 4.48 5.54 14.26
C VAL A 14 5.06 5.76 15.64
N VAL A 15 5.75 4.77 16.16
CA VAL A 15 6.49 4.85 17.42
C VAL A 15 7.95 5.16 17.08
N LEU A 16 8.38 6.36 17.41
CA LEU A 16 9.78 6.77 17.30
C LEU A 16 10.57 6.25 18.52
N ASP A 17 11.89 6.15 18.38
CA ASP A 17 12.81 5.73 19.46
C ASP A 17 12.40 4.40 20.12
N ALA A 18 12.05 3.42 19.29
CA ALA A 18 11.57 2.11 19.74
C ALA A 18 12.71 1.13 20.11
N ASP A 19 13.94 1.64 20.27
CA ASP A 19 15.09 0.81 20.67
C ASP A 19 14.86 0.20 22.05
N GLY A 20 15.17 -1.09 22.19
CA GLY A 20 14.96 -1.85 23.42
C GLY A 20 13.60 -2.54 23.56
N LEU A 21 12.60 -2.22 22.72
CA LEU A 21 11.33 -2.94 22.73
C LEU A 21 11.48 -4.35 22.14
N THR A 22 10.83 -5.32 22.79
CA THR A 22 10.78 -6.68 22.25
C THR A 22 9.75 -6.82 21.14
N SER A 23 9.88 -7.87 20.31
CA SER A 23 8.86 -8.19 19.28
C SER A 23 7.47 -8.40 19.90
N GLN A 24 7.41 -8.91 21.13
CA GLN A 24 6.16 -9.14 21.85
C GLN A 24 5.50 -7.82 22.25
N ASP A 25 6.27 -6.85 22.75
CA ASP A 25 5.75 -5.53 23.12
C ASP A 25 5.21 -4.80 21.90
N MET A 26 5.97 -4.80 20.80
CA MET A 26 5.57 -4.20 19.53
C MET A 26 4.27 -4.81 18.99
N GLN A 27 4.18 -6.16 18.98
CA GLN A 27 2.98 -6.86 18.52
C GLN A 27 1.79 -6.60 19.42
N GLN A 28 1.98 -6.55 20.73
CA GLN A 28 0.92 -6.28 21.71
C GLN A 28 0.37 -4.87 21.54
N PHE A 29 1.24 -3.88 21.36
CA PHE A 29 0.84 -2.49 21.12
C PHE A 29 0.10 -2.35 19.78
N ALA A 30 0.61 -2.95 18.70
CA ALA A 30 -0.07 -2.95 17.40
C ALA A 30 -1.47 -3.59 17.48
N LYS A 31 -1.61 -4.69 18.23
CA LYS A 31 -2.90 -5.33 18.47
C LYS A 31 -3.86 -4.45 19.26
N TRP A 32 -3.34 -3.74 20.27
CA TRP A 32 -4.16 -2.87 21.13
C TRP A 32 -4.65 -1.61 20.40
N THR A 33 -3.78 -0.97 19.58
CA THR A 33 -4.17 0.20 18.78
C THR A 33 -5.19 -0.14 17.71
N ASN A 34 -5.16 -1.39 17.22
CA ASN A 34 -6.08 -1.95 16.22
C ASN A 34 -6.17 -1.10 14.94
N LEU A 35 -5.08 -0.47 14.55
CA LEU A 35 -4.92 0.16 13.24
C LEU A 35 -4.51 -0.91 12.20
N SER A 36 -4.66 -0.60 10.90
CA SER A 36 -4.17 -1.51 9.84
C SER A 36 -2.72 -1.88 10.10
N GLU A 37 -1.87 -0.88 10.39
CA GLU A 37 -0.48 -1.11 10.83
C GLU A 37 -0.05 -0.10 11.88
N THR A 38 0.96 -0.56 12.64
CA THR A 38 1.78 0.23 13.57
C THR A 38 3.24 0.01 13.23
N THR A 39 4.03 1.07 13.18
CA THR A 39 5.47 0.99 12.88
C THR A 39 6.32 1.42 14.07
N PHE A 40 7.50 0.81 14.16
CA PHE A 40 8.49 1.07 15.22
C PHE A 40 9.80 1.44 14.56
N VAL A 41 10.27 2.66 14.84
CA VAL A 41 11.52 3.20 14.29
C VAL A 41 12.68 2.83 15.20
N LEU A 42 13.72 2.29 14.60
CA LEU A 42 14.90 1.76 15.25
C LEU A 42 16.16 2.36 14.60
N PRO A 43 17.31 2.34 15.28
CA PRO A 43 18.58 2.63 14.64
C PRO A 43 18.81 1.69 13.44
N PRO A 44 19.41 2.19 12.33
CA PRO A 44 19.72 1.35 11.19
C PRO A 44 20.75 0.28 11.54
N SER A 45 20.65 -0.90 10.94
CA SER A 45 21.63 -1.98 11.10
C SER A 45 22.72 -1.96 10.01
N THR A 46 22.53 -1.14 8.99
CA THR A 46 23.46 -0.94 7.88
C THR A 46 23.74 0.55 7.64
N PRO A 47 24.97 0.93 7.27
CA PRO A 47 25.31 2.35 7.01
C PRO A 47 24.63 2.93 5.77
N GLN A 48 23.98 2.12 4.95
CA GLN A 48 23.22 2.56 3.77
C GLN A 48 21.81 3.05 4.12
N ALA A 49 21.31 2.75 5.32
CA ALA A 49 19.97 3.15 5.76
C ALA A 49 20.03 4.37 6.70
N ASP A 50 19.03 5.22 6.59
CA ASP A 50 18.85 6.37 7.48
C ASP A 50 18.17 5.95 8.79
N TYR A 51 17.26 4.98 8.73
CA TYR A 51 16.62 4.33 9.88
C TYR A 51 16.16 2.92 9.50
N ARG A 52 15.92 2.11 10.53
CA ARG A 52 15.25 0.82 10.39
C ARG A 52 13.83 0.92 10.90
N VAL A 53 12.90 0.21 10.24
CA VAL A 53 11.50 0.13 10.66
C VAL A 53 11.06 -1.33 10.78
N ARG A 54 10.27 -1.61 11.80
CA ARG A 54 9.48 -2.83 11.93
C ARG A 54 8.01 -2.49 11.80
N ILE A 55 7.26 -3.28 11.06
CA ILE A 55 5.88 -2.98 10.65
C ILE A 55 4.99 -4.11 11.16
N PHE A 56 3.99 -3.78 11.96
CA PHE A 56 3.10 -4.76 12.57
C PHE A 56 1.65 -4.47 12.22
N THR A 57 0.93 -5.50 11.77
CA THR A 57 -0.53 -5.53 11.80
C THR A 57 -1.00 -5.92 13.21
N PRO A 58 -2.31 -5.92 13.52
CA PRO A 58 -2.81 -6.45 14.79
C PRO A 58 -2.45 -7.93 15.06
N THR A 59 -2.04 -8.68 14.05
CA THR A 59 -1.82 -10.13 14.15
C THR A 59 -0.42 -10.61 13.80
N THR A 60 0.34 -9.87 13.00
CA THR A 60 1.65 -10.33 12.49
C THR A 60 2.56 -9.18 12.12
N GLU A 61 3.86 -9.47 12.03
CA GLU A 61 4.85 -8.56 11.47
C GLU A 61 4.93 -8.72 9.95
N LEU A 62 4.98 -7.59 9.24
CA LEU A 62 5.12 -7.54 7.79
C LEU A 62 6.54 -7.14 7.38
N PRO A 63 7.11 -7.75 6.32
CA PRO A 63 8.40 -7.35 5.80
C PRO A 63 8.39 -5.96 5.15
N PHE A 64 7.24 -5.57 4.60
CA PHE A 64 7.03 -4.28 3.94
C PHE A 64 5.55 -3.92 3.89
N ALA A 65 5.25 -2.63 4.00
CA ALA A 65 3.93 -2.08 3.71
C ALA A 65 4.07 -0.61 3.22
N GLY A 66 3.32 -0.23 2.18
CA GLY A 66 3.56 1.04 1.47
C GLY A 66 3.13 2.29 2.25
N HIS A 67 1.87 2.35 2.76
CA HIS A 67 1.44 3.52 3.52
C HIS A 67 2.17 3.68 4.86
N PRO A 68 2.54 2.58 5.58
CA PRO A 68 3.41 2.68 6.75
C PRO A 68 4.79 3.24 6.44
N THR A 69 5.38 2.87 5.29
CA THR A 69 6.66 3.43 4.84
C THR A 69 6.59 4.95 4.70
N LEU A 70 5.57 5.49 4.03
CA LEU A 70 5.41 6.93 3.88
C LEU A 70 5.13 7.62 5.23
N GLY A 71 4.30 7.00 6.08
CA GLY A 71 3.99 7.55 7.39
C GLY A 71 5.19 7.58 8.33
N THR A 72 5.98 6.54 8.33
CA THR A 72 7.20 6.44 9.13
C THR A 72 8.23 7.46 8.66
N CYS A 73 8.47 7.56 7.35
CA CYS A 73 9.37 8.55 6.78
C CYS A 73 8.94 9.99 7.15
N HIS A 74 7.65 10.29 7.02
CA HIS A 74 7.10 11.59 7.40
C HIS A 74 7.31 11.89 8.90
N ALA A 75 7.03 10.95 9.78
CA ALA A 75 7.22 11.12 11.22
C ALA A 75 8.70 11.27 11.59
N TRP A 76 9.58 10.47 10.99
CA TRP A 76 11.02 10.54 11.22
C TRP A 76 11.61 11.87 10.79
N LEU A 77 11.25 12.37 9.59
CA LEU A 77 11.66 13.71 9.12
C LEU A 77 11.10 14.82 10.03
N GLY A 78 9.83 14.70 10.44
CA GLY A 78 9.18 15.66 11.35
C GLY A 78 9.82 15.71 12.75
N ALA A 79 10.43 14.62 13.20
CA ALA A 79 11.20 14.54 14.44
C ALA A 79 12.64 15.06 14.31
N GLY A 80 13.03 15.57 13.15
CA GLY A 80 14.37 16.12 12.90
C GLY A 80 15.34 15.13 12.26
N GLY A 81 14.87 14.01 11.78
CA GLY A 81 15.64 13.05 10.98
C GLY A 81 16.26 13.73 9.76
N ARG A 82 17.51 13.40 9.47
CA ARG A 82 18.26 13.97 8.33
C ARG A 82 18.81 12.83 7.49
N PRO A 83 18.38 12.70 6.23
CA PRO A 83 18.89 11.66 5.36
C PRO A 83 20.35 11.90 4.99
N ALA A 84 21.11 10.84 4.85
CA ALA A 84 22.51 10.87 4.42
C ALA A 84 22.65 11.42 2.98
N THR A 85 21.67 11.16 2.14
CA THR A 85 21.59 11.68 0.76
C THR A 85 20.47 12.73 0.67
N ALA A 86 20.80 13.94 0.25
CA ALA A 86 19.81 15.00 0.12
C ALA A 86 18.64 14.57 -0.80
N GLY A 87 17.41 14.73 -0.30
CA GLY A 87 16.18 14.42 -1.06
C GLY A 87 15.80 12.96 -1.15
N VAL A 88 16.58 12.03 -0.58
CA VAL A 88 16.27 10.59 -0.56
C VAL A 88 16.48 10.04 0.85
N VAL A 89 15.44 9.49 1.43
CA VAL A 89 15.51 8.75 2.69
C VAL A 89 15.57 7.26 2.37
N VAL A 90 16.50 6.54 2.97
CA VAL A 90 16.63 5.09 2.80
C VAL A 90 16.15 4.40 4.07
N GLN A 91 14.99 3.75 3.96
CA GLN A 91 14.40 2.92 5.01
C GLN A 91 14.93 1.48 4.92
N GLU A 92 15.41 0.94 6.02
CA GLU A 92 15.67 -0.51 6.17
C GLU A 92 14.43 -1.18 6.75
N CYS A 93 13.96 -2.25 6.13
CA CYS A 93 12.84 -3.07 6.61
C CYS A 93 13.05 -4.56 6.28
N GLY A 94 12.10 -5.41 6.62
CA GLY A 94 12.19 -6.85 6.35
C GLY A 94 12.35 -7.22 4.87
N ALA A 95 11.90 -6.35 3.95
CA ALA A 95 12.09 -6.52 2.51
C ALA A 95 13.42 -5.94 1.98
N GLY A 96 14.28 -5.41 2.86
CA GLY A 96 15.55 -4.77 2.49
C GLY A 96 15.49 -3.25 2.54
N LEU A 97 16.27 -2.60 1.67
CA LEU A 97 16.36 -1.15 1.61
C LEU A 97 15.30 -0.58 0.66
N VAL A 98 14.53 0.39 1.14
CA VAL A 98 13.49 1.05 0.36
C VAL A 98 13.78 2.55 0.33
N ALA A 99 13.96 3.09 -0.87
CA ALA A 99 14.15 4.52 -1.05
C ALA A 99 12.81 5.26 -0.98
N VAL A 100 12.79 6.37 -0.26
CA VAL A 100 11.65 7.30 -0.19
C VAL A 100 12.15 8.68 -0.59
N ARG A 101 11.41 9.36 -1.45
CA ARG A 101 11.76 10.71 -1.90
C ARG A 101 10.59 11.68 -1.77
N GLU A 102 10.91 12.95 -1.67
CA GLU A 102 9.92 14.01 -1.74
C GLU A 102 9.49 14.24 -3.20
N VAL A 103 8.18 14.38 -3.41
CA VAL A 103 7.57 14.66 -4.71
C VAL A 103 6.49 15.74 -4.54
N ALA A 104 6.01 16.32 -5.62
CA ALA A 104 4.98 17.36 -5.56
C ALA A 104 3.70 16.92 -4.80
N ALA A 105 3.37 15.64 -4.80
CA ALA A 105 2.21 15.09 -4.11
C ALA A 105 2.47 14.72 -2.64
N GLY A 106 3.68 14.92 -2.10
CA GLY A 106 4.11 14.53 -0.75
C GLY A 106 5.34 13.63 -0.77
N LEU A 107 5.25 12.44 -0.21
CA LEU A 107 6.33 11.45 -0.24
C LEU A 107 6.01 10.32 -1.21
N ALA A 108 7.04 9.71 -1.81
CA ALA A 108 6.90 8.54 -2.67
C ALA A 108 7.99 7.51 -2.35
N PHE A 109 7.61 6.24 -2.25
CA PHE A 109 8.56 5.13 -2.11
C PHE A 109 8.81 4.44 -3.45
N ALA A 110 10.00 3.91 -3.62
CA ALA A 110 10.36 3.06 -4.75
C ALA A 110 9.59 1.73 -4.64
N ALA A 111 8.79 1.40 -5.65
CA ALA A 111 8.05 0.15 -5.67
C ALA A 111 9.02 -1.05 -5.62
N PRO A 112 8.85 -1.99 -4.68
CA PRO A 112 9.65 -3.20 -4.65
C PRO A 112 9.37 -4.05 -5.90
N PRO A 113 10.29 -4.94 -6.29
CA PRO A 113 10.05 -5.89 -7.37
C PRO A 113 8.90 -6.83 -7.03
N LEU A 114 8.25 -7.38 -8.07
CA LEU A 114 7.31 -8.47 -7.87
C LEU A 114 8.06 -9.76 -7.55
N LEU A 115 7.56 -10.49 -6.56
CA LEU A 115 8.04 -11.82 -6.17
C LEU A 115 7.35 -12.91 -7.01
N ARG A 116 6.11 -12.63 -7.43
CA ARG A 116 5.33 -13.48 -8.33
C ARG A 116 4.56 -12.60 -9.31
N GLU A 117 4.68 -12.91 -10.59
CA GLU A 117 3.98 -12.22 -11.67
C GLU A 117 3.53 -13.22 -12.76
N GLY A 118 2.66 -12.77 -13.65
CA GLY A 118 2.20 -13.56 -14.78
C GLY A 118 0.74 -14.01 -14.66
N PRO A 119 0.27 -14.80 -15.63
CA PRO A 119 -1.14 -15.15 -15.73
C PRO A 119 -1.61 -16.03 -14.57
N VAL A 120 -2.87 -15.87 -14.23
CA VAL A 120 -3.62 -16.75 -13.31
C VAL A 120 -4.22 -17.87 -14.14
N ASP A 121 -4.21 -19.11 -13.61
CA ASP A 121 -4.87 -20.23 -14.26
C ASP A 121 -6.40 -20.11 -14.21
N GLU A 122 -7.09 -20.79 -15.10
CA GLU A 122 -8.55 -20.65 -15.25
C GLU A 122 -9.34 -21.10 -14.01
N PRO A 123 -9.00 -22.19 -13.30
CA PRO A 123 -9.67 -22.54 -12.07
C PRO A 123 -9.61 -21.46 -10.99
N LEU A 124 -8.45 -20.82 -10.82
CA LEU A 124 -8.30 -19.72 -9.87
C LEU A 124 -9.03 -18.46 -10.36
N ALA A 125 -9.06 -18.20 -11.66
CA ALA A 125 -9.81 -17.09 -12.24
C ALA A 125 -11.33 -17.22 -12.02
N GLU A 126 -11.87 -18.42 -12.18
CA GLU A 126 -13.28 -18.71 -11.87
C GLU A 126 -13.57 -18.57 -10.37
N HIS A 127 -12.68 -19.05 -9.53
CA HIS A 127 -12.79 -18.90 -8.08
C HIS A 127 -12.81 -17.42 -7.66
N ILE A 128 -11.87 -16.61 -8.16
CA ILE A 128 -11.82 -15.17 -7.88
C ILE A 128 -13.10 -14.46 -8.36
N ALA A 129 -13.59 -14.80 -9.54
CA ALA A 129 -14.85 -14.25 -10.04
C ALA A 129 -16.00 -14.53 -9.06
N ALA A 130 -16.12 -15.78 -8.58
CA ALA A 130 -17.12 -16.16 -7.61
C ALA A 130 -16.99 -15.40 -6.28
N LEU A 131 -15.77 -15.24 -5.75
CA LEU A 131 -15.50 -14.46 -4.52
C LEU A 131 -15.93 -12.98 -4.67
N LEU A 132 -15.76 -12.42 -5.86
CA LEU A 132 -16.15 -11.03 -6.17
C LEU A 132 -17.66 -10.90 -6.50
N GLY A 133 -18.40 -12.02 -6.57
CA GLY A 133 -19.82 -12.04 -6.95
C GLY A 133 -20.04 -11.75 -8.44
N LEU A 134 -19.06 -12.08 -9.29
CA LEU A 134 -19.08 -11.86 -10.73
C LEU A 134 -19.05 -13.16 -11.52
N SER A 135 -19.46 -13.12 -12.79
CA SER A 135 -19.13 -14.17 -13.74
C SER A 135 -17.68 -14.02 -14.22
N ARG A 136 -17.05 -15.12 -14.66
CA ARG A 136 -15.70 -15.08 -15.26
C ARG A 136 -15.61 -14.12 -16.44
N ALA A 137 -16.65 -14.01 -17.25
CA ALA A 137 -16.74 -13.09 -18.37
C ALA A 137 -16.83 -11.61 -17.96
N GLY A 138 -17.13 -11.31 -16.71
CA GLY A 138 -17.11 -9.95 -16.16
C GLY A 138 -15.71 -9.43 -15.82
N LEU A 139 -14.72 -10.32 -15.79
CA LEU A 139 -13.32 -9.96 -15.55
C LEU A 139 -12.62 -9.69 -16.89
N VAL A 140 -12.01 -8.51 -17.03
CA VAL A 140 -11.25 -8.15 -18.25
C VAL A 140 -9.93 -8.90 -18.29
N ASP A 141 -9.20 -8.92 -17.16
CA ASP A 141 -7.93 -9.62 -17.05
C ASP A 141 -7.59 -9.89 -15.57
N LEU A 142 -6.70 -10.88 -15.35
CA LEU A 142 -6.14 -11.24 -14.05
C LEU A 142 -4.67 -11.57 -14.18
N ALA A 143 -3.90 -11.23 -13.14
CA ALA A 143 -2.50 -11.61 -13.06
C ALA A 143 -2.07 -11.76 -11.59
N TRP A 144 -1.12 -12.64 -11.35
CA TRP A 144 -0.29 -12.53 -10.16
C TRP A 144 0.49 -11.21 -10.22
N ALA A 145 0.42 -10.43 -9.17
CA ALA A 145 1.12 -9.16 -9.02
C ALA A 145 1.58 -9.03 -7.55
N ASP A 146 2.28 -10.04 -7.08
CA ASP A 146 2.67 -10.16 -5.68
C ASP A 146 4.03 -9.52 -5.41
N ASN A 147 4.08 -8.59 -4.49
CA ASN A 147 5.30 -7.97 -3.94
C ASN A 147 5.48 -8.26 -2.44
N GLY A 148 4.85 -9.33 -1.94
CA GLY A 148 4.99 -9.81 -0.56
C GLY A 148 3.71 -10.33 0.07
N PRO A 149 2.57 -9.61 0.02
CA PRO A 149 1.30 -10.06 0.62
C PRO A 149 0.60 -11.20 -0.11
N GLY A 150 0.91 -11.46 -1.39
CA GLY A 150 0.23 -12.48 -2.19
C GLY A 150 -0.82 -11.94 -3.15
N TRP A 151 -0.72 -10.68 -3.59
CA TRP A 151 -1.73 -10.03 -4.42
C TRP A 151 -2.01 -10.76 -5.74
N VAL A 152 -3.30 -11.02 -5.98
CA VAL A 152 -3.83 -11.25 -7.32
C VAL A 152 -4.51 -9.97 -7.80
N ALA A 153 -4.05 -9.46 -8.92
CA ALA A 153 -4.60 -8.28 -9.57
C ALA A 153 -5.75 -8.67 -10.50
N VAL A 154 -6.85 -7.92 -10.42
CA VAL A 154 -8.04 -8.09 -11.26
C VAL A 154 -8.34 -6.78 -11.96
N LEU A 155 -8.53 -6.81 -13.27
CA LEU A 155 -8.98 -5.67 -14.04
C LEU A 155 -10.46 -5.83 -14.40
N LEU A 156 -11.26 -4.84 -14.04
CA LEU A 156 -12.66 -4.71 -14.44
C LEU A 156 -12.84 -3.67 -15.55
N PRO A 157 -13.98 -3.68 -16.27
CA PRO A 157 -14.17 -2.80 -17.42
C PRO A 157 -14.25 -1.32 -17.07
N SER A 158 -14.58 -0.96 -15.82
CA SER A 158 -14.70 0.44 -15.41
C SER A 158 -14.57 0.63 -13.90
N ALA A 159 -14.30 1.86 -13.48
CA ALA A 159 -14.33 2.29 -12.09
C ALA A 159 -15.72 2.05 -11.45
N GLU A 160 -16.80 2.24 -12.19
CA GLU A 160 -18.16 1.97 -11.74
C GLU A 160 -18.34 0.49 -11.38
N ALA A 161 -17.82 -0.42 -12.20
CA ALA A 161 -17.86 -1.86 -11.92
C ALA A 161 -17.10 -2.20 -10.62
N VAL A 162 -15.96 -1.56 -10.37
CA VAL A 162 -15.20 -1.71 -9.11
C VAL A 162 -16.01 -1.21 -7.91
N LEU A 163 -16.62 -0.03 -8.02
CA LEU A 163 -17.43 0.55 -6.94
C LEU A 163 -18.70 -0.26 -6.65
N ALA A 164 -19.24 -0.94 -7.64
CA ALA A 164 -20.44 -1.78 -7.50
C ALA A 164 -20.18 -3.12 -6.82
N LEU A 165 -18.92 -3.56 -6.70
CA LEU A 165 -18.57 -4.85 -6.09
C LEU A 165 -19.13 -4.99 -4.68
N ARG A 166 -19.64 -6.19 -4.40
CA ARG A 166 -20.06 -6.65 -3.07
C ARG A 166 -19.46 -8.04 -2.84
N PRO A 167 -18.15 -8.09 -2.50
CA PRO A 167 -17.46 -9.37 -2.38
C PRO A 167 -18.04 -10.21 -1.24
N GLY A 168 -17.99 -11.53 -1.40
CA GLY A 168 -18.19 -12.48 -0.34
C GLY A 168 -16.99 -12.54 0.63
N VAL A 169 -16.88 -13.66 1.35
CA VAL A 169 -15.68 -13.93 2.14
C VAL A 169 -14.57 -14.37 1.19
N VAL A 170 -13.47 -13.59 1.16
CA VAL A 170 -12.30 -13.91 0.33
C VAL A 170 -11.31 -14.77 1.14
N ASP A 171 -10.60 -15.65 0.46
CA ASP A 171 -9.58 -16.54 1.01
C ASP A 171 -8.16 -16.27 0.49
N LEU A 172 -8.01 -15.21 -0.31
CA LEU A 172 -6.74 -14.72 -0.83
C LEU A 172 -6.76 -13.18 -0.96
N ASP A 173 -5.59 -12.58 -1.07
CA ASP A 173 -5.45 -11.14 -1.24
C ASP A 173 -5.79 -10.73 -2.69
N ILE A 174 -6.90 -10.02 -2.87
CA ILE A 174 -7.42 -9.60 -4.18
C ILE A 174 -7.36 -8.09 -4.31
N GLY A 175 -6.62 -7.62 -5.30
CA GLY A 175 -6.59 -6.23 -5.71
C GLY A 175 -7.39 -6.01 -6.99
N VAL A 176 -8.41 -5.17 -6.95
CA VAL A 176 -9.27 -4.90 -8.11
C VAL A 176 -9.06 -3.48 -8.59
N ALA A 177 -8.86 -3.31 -9.90
CA ALA A 177 -8.75 -2.02 -10.56
C ALA A 177 -9.75 -1.90 -11.72
N GLY A 178 -10.23 -0.69 -11.97
CA GLY A 178 -11.06 -0.38 -13.13
C GLY A 178 -10.85 1.06 -13.59
N PRO A 179 -10.76 1.31 -14.90
CA PRO A 179 -10.47 2.64 -15.43
C PRO A 179 -11.64 3.60 -15.24
N TYR A 180 -11.30 4.84 -14.93
CA TYR A 180 -12.21 5.97 -15.07
C TYR A 180 -12.27 6.47 -16.53
N PRO A 181 -13.33 7.18 -16.93
CA PRO A 181 -13.37 7.86 -18.24
C PRO A 181 -12.18 8.82 -18.41
N PRO A 182 -11.67 8.99 -19.64
CA PRO A 182 -10.61 9.96 -19.93
C PRO A 182 -10.96 11.37 -19.42
N GLY A 183 -9.98 12.07 -18.84
CA GLY A 183 -10.15 13.40 -18.26
C GLY A 183 -10.67 13.41 -16.82
N SER A 184 -10.93 12.25 -16.22
CA SER A 184 -11.26 12.15 -14.79
C SER A 184 -10.05 12.51 -13.90
N PRO A 185 -10.29 12.99 -12.65
CA PRO A 185 -9.20 13.31 -11.70
C PRO A 185 -8.33 12.13 -11.31
N ALA A 186 -8.84 10.91 -11.45
CA ALA A 186 -8.09 9.66 -11.27
C ALA A 186 -8.22 8.80 -12.53
N ALA A 187 -7.18 8.02 -12.82
CA ALA A 187 -7.18 7.09 -13.96
C ALA A 187 -7.88 5.77 -13.62
N PHE A 188 -7.75 5.31 -12.37
CA PHE A 188 -8.32 4.05 -11.91
C PHE A 188 -8.99 4.22 -10.54
N GLU A 189 -10.11 3.51 -10.33
CA GLU A 189 -10.58 3.14 -9.00
C GLU A 189 -9.96 1.81 -8.62
N VAL A 190 -9.50 1.70 -7.36
CA VAL A 190 -8.86 0.52 -6.80
C VAL A 190 -9.59 0.10 -5.53
N ARG A 191 -9.73 -1.21 -5.32
CA ARG A 191 -10.17 -1.78 -4.03
C ARG A 191 -9.29 -2.98 -3.68
N ALA A 192 -9.02 -3.14 -2.40
CA ALA A 192 -8.17 -4.19 -1.84
C ALA A 192 -8.96 -5.04 -0.85
N PHE A 193 -9.04 -6.32 -1.08
CA PHE A 193 -9.74 -7.27 -0.21
C PHE A 193 -8.75 -8.29 0.34
N THR A 194 -8.75 -8.48 1.66
CA THR A 194 -7.86 -9.41 2.34
C THR A 194 -8.63 -10.40 3.20
N PRO A 195 -8.15 -11.65 3.31
CA PRO A 195 -8.72 -12.62 4.23
C PRO A 195 -8.65 -12.15 5.68
N ALA A 196 -9.68 -12.47 6.45
CA ALA A 196 -9.68 -12.24 7.88
C ALA A 196 -10.41 -13.37 8.62
N VAL A 197 -10.18 -13.47 9.93
CA VAL A 197 -11.03 -14.33 10.77
C VAL A 197 -12.40 -13.65 10.90
N GLY A 198 -13.34 -14.06 10.05
CA GLY A 198 -14.66 -13.42 9.94
C GLY A 198 -14.92 -12.83 8.56
N PRO A 199 -15.60 -11.69 8.47
CA PRO A 199 -15.88 -11.05 7.19
C PRO A 199 -14.59 -10.54 6.53
N THR A 200 -14.59 -10.48 5.21
CA THR A 200 -13.53 -9.87 4.41
C THR A 200 -13.19 -8.46 4.88
N VAL A 201 -11.91 -8.16 5.00
CA VAL A 201 -11.43 -6.80 5.28
C VAL A 201 -11.15 -6.09 3.96
N GLU A 202 -11.65 -4.88 3.82
CA GLU A 202 -11.28 -3.97 2.74
C GLU A 202 -10.32 -2.92 3.28
N ASP A 203 -9.08 -2.90 2.74
CA ASP A 203 -8.08 -1.90 3.14
C ASP A 203 -8.37 -0.55 2.49
N PRO A 204 -8.38 0.55 3.27
CA PRO A 204 -8.76 1.88 2.78
C PRO A 204 -7.87 2.44 1.68
N VAL A 205 -6.55 2.27 1.76
CA VAL A 205 -5.58 2.68 0.73
C VAL A 205 -4.31 1.84 0.86
N THR A 206 -4.05 1.02 -0.13
CA THR A 206 -3.03 -0.03 -0.09
C THR A 206 -1.83 0.33 -0.95
N GLY A 207 -0.74 0.75 -0.33
CA GLY A 207 0.48 1.13 -1.05
C GLY A 207 1.13 -0.03 -1.80
N SER A 208 1.22 -1.23 -1.19
CA SER A 208 1.78 -2.43 -1.82
C SER A 208 0.98 -2.85 -3.04
N LEU A 209 -0.34 -2.92 -2.95
CA LEU A 209 -1.21 -3.24 -4.07
C LEU A 209 -1.08 -2.22 -5.21
N ASN A 210 -1.10 -0.92 -4.90
CA ASN A 210 -0.96 0.11 -5.93
C ASN A 210 0.41 0.04 -6.63
N ALA A 211 1.49 -0.36 -5.92
CA ALA A 211 2.79 -0.62 -6.52
C ALA A 211 2.75 -1.82 -7.49
N SER A 212 2.11 -2.91 -7.07
CA SER A 212 1.92 -4.12 -7.87
C SER A 212 1.05 -3.86 -9.11
N LEU A 213 -0.08 -3.20 -8.93
CA LEU A 213 -0.97 -2.78 -10.03
C LEU A 213 -0.25 -1.87 -11.01
N ALA A 214 0.54 -0.91 -10.51
CA ALA A 214 1.30 0.01 -11.37
C ALA A 214 2.28 -0.76 -12.25
N LYS A 215 3.03 -1.70 -11.68
CA LYS A 215 3.95 -2.55 -12.46
C LYS A 215 3.20 -3.31 -13.55
N TRP A 216 2.16 -4.03 -13.19
CA TRP A 216 1.37 -4.82 -14.14
C TRP A 216 0.70 -3.97 -15.23
N LEU A 217 0.03 -2.89 -14.86
CA LEU A 217 -0.70 -2.04 -15.82
C LEU A 217 0.24 -1.28 -16.76
N LEU A 218 1.39 -0.80 -16.28
CA LEU A 218 2.38 -0.10 -17.09
C LEU A 218 3.10 -1.07 -18.04
N ASP A 219 3.51 -2.25 -17.57
CA ASP A 219 4.25 -3.20 -18.39
C ASP A 219 3.37 -3.89 -19.45
N THR A 220 2.06 -3.99 -19.19
CA THR A 220 1.10 -4.50 -20.18
C THR A 220 0.48 -3.41 -21.06
N GLY A 221 0.93 -2.15 -20.93
CA GLY A 221 0.45 -1.03 -21.74
C GLY A 221 -1.00 -0.60 -21.46
N ARG A 222 -1.58 -1.04 -20.32
CA ARG A 222 -2.93 -0.66 -19.89
C ARG A 222 -2.99 0.68 -19.17
N ALA A 223 -1.86 1.18 -18.73
CA ALA A 223 -1.70 2.51 -18.16
C ALA A 223 -0.46 3.20 -18.72
N THR A 224 -0.44 4.54 -18.62
CA THR A 224 0.74 5.36 -18.91
C THR A 224 1.01 6.23 -17.69
N ALA A 225 2.25 6.21 -17.20
CA ALA A 225 2.68 7.08 -16.10
C ALA A 225 3.00 8.50 -16.62
N PRO A 226 2.79 9.57 -15.80
CA PRO A 226 2.22 9.51 -14.46
C PRO A 226 0.70 9.39 -14.46
N TYR A 227 0.15 8.78 -13.40
CA TYR A 227 -1.30 8.75 -13.18
C TYR A 227 -1.64 8.76 -11.68
N VAL A 228 -2.92 8.99 -11.37
CA VAL A 228 -3.46 8.91 -10.01
C VAL A 228 -4.45 7.76 -9.93
N ALA A 229 -4.31 6.90 -8.90
CA ALA A 229 -5.33 5.94 -8.53
C ALA A 229 -6.16 6.47 -7.35
N SER A 230 -7.47 6.22 -7.40
CA SER A 230 -8.43 6.46 -6.32
C SER A 230 -8.65 5.16 -5.55
N GLN A 231 -8.66 5.20 -4.22
CA GLN A 231 -8.98 4.03 -3.40
C GLN A 231 -9.72 4.45 -2.12
N GLY A 232 -10.59 3.54 -1.64
CA GLY A 232 -11.33 3.72 -0.39
C GLY A 232 -12.65 4.47 -0.54
N THR A 233 -13.11 4.75 -1.74
CA THR A 233 -14.34 5.50 -2.02
C THR A 233 -15.55 4.87 -1.35
N VAL A 234 -15.71 3.55 -1.39
CA VAL A 234 -16.82 2.82 -0.77
C VAL A 234 -16.76 2.88 0.76
N LEU A 235 -15.57 3.02 1.33
CA LEU A 235 -15.34 3.18 2.77
C LEU A 235 -15.47 4.64 3.26
N GLY A 236 -15.90 5.57 2.39
CA GLY A 236 -15.94 7.00 2.69
C GLY A 236 -14.56 7.65 2.81
N ARG A 237 -13.51 7.00 2.29
CA ARG A 237 -12.16 7.56 2.20
C ARG A 237 -11.95 8.24 0.85
N GLN A 238 -10.85 8.95 0.71
CA GLN A 238 -10.47 9.69 -0.49
C GLN A 238 -8.99 9.50 -0.77
N GLY A 239 -8.55 8.24 -0.84
CA GLY A 239 -7.19 7.91 -1.18
C GLY A 239 -6.84 8.40 -2.58
N ARG A 240 -5.68 9.02 -2.72
CA ARG A 240 -5.09 9.45 -4.00
C ARG A 240 -3.65 8.98 -4.02
N VAL A 241 -3.44 7.93 -4.79
CA VAL A 241 -2.12 7.31 -4.95
C VAL A 241 -1.54 7.79 -6.26
N HIS A 242 -0.44 8.52 -6.18
CA HIS A 242 0.27 9.07 -7.33
C HIS A 242 1.34 8.08 -7.78
N ILE A 243 1.20 7.63 -9.01
CA ILE A 243 2.14 6.71 -9.66
C ILE A 243 2.97 7.49 -10.67
N SER A 244 4.28 7.32 -10.60
CA SER A 244 5.20 7.83 -11.60
C SER A 244 6.26 6.77 -11.95
N ARG A 245 6.87 6.91 -13.12
CA ARG A 245 7.98 6.08 -13.58
C ARG A 245 9.10 7.00 -14.02
N ASP A 246 10.31 6.78 -13.51
CA ASP A 246 11.46 7.57 -13.91
C ASP A 246 12.13 7.01 -15.19
N SER A 247 13.20 7.70 -15.64
CA SER A 247 13.95 7.32 -16.85
C SER A 247 14.58 5.94 -16.77
N ASP A 248 14.90 5.49 -15.55
CA ASP A 248 15.54 4.21 -15.29
C ASP A 248 14.53 3.06 -15.17
N GLY A 249 13.23 3.41 -15.31
CA GLY A 249 12.13 2.48 -15.23
C GLY A 249 11.62 2.20 -13.81
N GLN A 250 12.20 2.82 -12.77
CA GLN A 250 11.73 2.67 -11.40
C GLN A 250 10.35 3.29 -11.23
N ILE A 251 9.44 2.51 -10.70
CA ILE A 251 8.09 2.97 -10.34
C ILE A 251 8.11 3.56 -8.93
N TRP A 252 7.49 4.72 -8.78
CA TRP A 252 7.33 5.42 -7.53
C TRP A 252 5.86 5.54 -7.18
N VAL A 253 5.54 5.22 -5.92
CA VAL A 253 4.19 5.24 -5.37
C VAL A 253 4.14 6.25 -4.25
N GLY A 254 3.36 7.31 -4.43
CA GLY A 254 3.38 8.45 -3.53
C GLY A 254 2.02 9.02 -3.21
N GLY A 255 2.02 9.95 -2.26
CA GLY A 255 0.83 10.70 -1.88
C GLY A 255 1.02 11.54 -0.64
N ALA A 256 0.02 12.34 -0.33
CA ALA A 256 0.04 13.25 0.81
C ALA A 256 0.10 12.49 2.13
N THR A 257 0.90 12.99 3.05
CA THR A 257 1.08 12.48 4.42
C THR A 257 0.86 13.62 5.41
N HIS A 258 0.10 13.34 6.48
CA HIS A 258 -0.21 14.33 7.50
C HIS A 258 -0.16 13.70 8.89
N THR A 259 0.40 14.42 9.86
CA THR A 259 0.30 14.08 11.28
C THR A 259 -0.95 14.71 11.87
N PHE A 260 -1.84 13.88 12.42
CA PHE A 260 -3.06 14.34 13.09
C PHE A 260 -3.02 14.19 14.60
N ILE A 261 -2.24 13.24 15.09
CA ILE A 261 -2.06 12.98 16.52
C ILE A 261 -0.58 12.87 16.78
N SER A 262 -0.09 13.56 17.81
CA SER A 262 1.27 13.40 18.33
C SER A 262 1.21 13.39 19.85
N GLY A 263 2.06 12.58 20.48
CA GLY A 263 2.06 12.41 21.93
C GLY A 263 3.16 11.46 22.37
N GLN A 264 3.03 10.96 23.60
CA GLN A 264 3.94 9.98 24.19
C GLN A 264 3.17 8.72 24.59
N VAL A 265 3.84 7.60 24.56
CA VAL A 265 3.33 6.30 24.99
C VAL A 265 4.38 5.64 25.86
N GLU A 266 3.96 5.00 26.95
CA GLU A 266 4.77 4.15 27.79
C GLU A 266 4.55 2.70 27.34
N LEU A 267 5.66 2.01 26.96
CA LEU A 267 5.65 0.66 26.41
C LEU A 267 6.58 -0.25 27.22
#